data_e9081dd1b1cbd26d2b95b955c137f76b
#
_entry.id   e9081dd1b1cbd26d2b95b955c137f76b
#
_cell.length_a   1.000
_cell.length_b   1.000
_cell.length_c   1.000
_cell.angle_alpha   90.00
_cell.angle_beta   90.00
_cell.angle_gamma   90.00
#
_symmetry.space_group_name_H-M   'P 1'
#
loop_
_entity.id
_entity.type
_entity.pdbx_description
1 polymer ?
#
loop_
_entity_poly.entity_id
_entity_poly.type
_entity_poly.pdbx_seq_one_letter_code
_entity_poly.pdbx_strand_id
1 'polypeptide(L)'
;MSRTKLILLGTGTPNAEPWASGPAVAVTVDDKAYLVDFGAGVVRQCTKAFSMGIEQLNPRNLTVAFCTHLHSDHTTGLADLIFTPWVLTRNEPLKIYGPKGMKHMVDC
;
A
#
# COMPACT_ATOMS: atom_id res chain seq x y z
N MET A 1 5.25 -8.39 -24.01
CA MET A 1 4.82 -6.99 -23.91
C MET A 1 4.56 -6.63 -22.46
N SER A 2 5.21 -5.60 -21.97
CA SER A 2 4.97 -5.16 -20.60
C SER A 2 3.63 -4.46 -20.46
N ARG A 3 3.00 -4.62 -19.30
CA ARG A 3 1.75 -3.95 -18.96
C ARG A 3 1.92 -3.16 -17.67
N THR A 4 1.55 -1.90 -17.72
CA THR A 4 1.58 -1.02 -16.58
C THR A 4 0.17 -0.51 -16.32
N LYS A 5 -0.30 -0.62 -15.07
CA LYS A 5 -1.59 -0.12 -14.66
C LYS A 5 -1.44 0.77 -13.43
N LEU A 6 -2.23 1.83 -13.39
CA LEU A 6 -2.35 2.68 -12.22
C LEU A 6 -3.69 2.39 -11.57
N ILE A 7 -3.68 2.05 -10.29
CA ILE A 7 -4.87 1.72 -9.53
C ILE A 7 -5.01 2.68 -8.36
N LEU A 8 -6.11 3.43 -8.31
CA LEU A 8 -6.40 4.30 -7.19
C LEU A 8 -7.05 3.49 -6.08
N LEU A 9 -6.29 3.22 -5.02
CA LEU A 9 -6.76 2.41 -3.90
C LEU A 9 -7.52 3.25 -2.88
N GLY A 10 -7.09 4.48 -2.67
CA GLY A 10 -7.73 5.38 -1.74
C GLY A 10 -7.59 6.82 -2.19
N THR A 11 -8.69 7.55 -2.15
CA THR A 11 -8.76 8.96 -2.57
C THR A 11 -9.28 9.84 -1.45
N GLY A 12 -9.33 9.32 -0.21
CA GLY A 12 -9.85 10.03 0.94
C GLY A 12 -8.93 11.13 1.43
N THR A 13 -9.41 11.82 2.44
CA THR A 13 -8.70 12.91 3.11
C THR A 13 -8.27 12.44 4.49
N PRO A 14 -7.66 13.29 5.34
CA PRO A 14 -7.42 12.93 6.72
C PRO A 14 -8.69 12.65 7.53
N ASN A 15 -9.86 13.03 7.03
CA ASN A 15 -11.13 12.73 7.70
C ASN A 15 -11.44 11.24 7.61
N ALA A 16 -12.12 10.72 8.63
CA ALA A 16 -12.46 9.30 8.70
C ALA A 16 -13.74 8.99 7.94
N GLU A 17 -13.72 9.13 6.64
CA GLU A 17 -14.87 8.90 5.78
C GLU A 17 -14.99 7.42 5.42
N PRO A 18 -16.12 6.76 5.74
CA PRO A 18 -16.25 5.32 5.51
C PRO A 18 -16.32 4.92 4.04
N TRP A 19 -16.67 5.85 3.16
CA TRP A 19 -16.77 5.58 1.72
C TRP A 19 -15.46 5.82 0.95
N ALA A 20 -14.44 6.37 1.60
CA ALA A 20 -13.16 6.64 0.95
C ALA A 20 -12.01 6.31 1.88
N SER A 21 -11.21 5.31 1.49
CA SER A 21 -10.00 4.96 2.21
C SER A 21 -8.95 6.06 2.07
N GLY A 22 -7.96 6.08 2.97
CA GLY A 22 -6.90 7.06 2.94
C GLY A 22 -6.06 7.01 1.67
N PRO A 23 -5.28 8.06 1.37
CA PRO A 23 -4.53 8.15 0.11
C PRO A 23 -3.60 6.96 -0.10
N ALA A 24 -3.77 6.30 -1.23
CA ALA A 24 -2.91 5.20 -1.63
C ALA A 24 -3.11 4.92 -3.12
N VAL A 25 -2.02 4.65 -3.81
CA VAL A 25 -2.03 4.33 -5.23
C VAL A 25 -1.17 3.09 -5.43
N ALA A 26 -1.58 2.21 -6.31
CA ALA A 26 -0.75 1.09 -6.75
C ALA A 26 -0.39 1.26 -8.21
N VAL A 27 0.85 0.92 -8.53
CA VAL A 27 1.31 0.80 -9.90
C VAL A 27 1.70 -0.67 -10.09
N THR A 28 1.05 -1.33 -11.04
CA THR A 28 1.43 -2.71 -11.38
C THR A 28 2.22 -2.69 -12.68
N VAL A 29 3.34 -3.41 -12.68
CA VAL A 29 4.19 -3.57 -13.86
C VAL A 29 4.41 -5.06 -14.03
N ASP A 30 3.85 -5.62 -15.09
CA ASP A 30 3.84 -7.05 -15.34
C ASP A 30 3.28 -7.83 -14.14
N ASP A 31 4.09 -8.62 -13.46
CA ASP A 31 3.64 -9.43 -12.31
C ASP A 31 3.92 -8.78 -10.95
N LYS A 32 4.39 -7.53 -10.94
CA LYS A 32 4.79 -6.84 -9.72
C LYS A 32 3.87 -5.68 -9.38
N ALA A 33 3.76 -5.39 -8.09
CA ALA A 33 2.99 -4.26 -7.59
C ALA A 33 3.87 -3.36 -6.74
N TYR A 34 3.69 -2.05 -6.90
CA TYR A 34 4.37 -1.03 -6.14
C TYR A 34 3.32 -0.11 -5.53
N LEU A 35 3.40 0.12 -4.23
CA LEU A 35 2.49 1.05 -3.56
C LEU A 35 3.11 2.43 -3.45
N VAL A 36 2.32 3.46 -3.67
CA VAL A 36 2.70 4.85 -3.40
C VAL A 36 1.75 5.37 -2.35
N ASP A 37 2.30 5.68 -1.19
CA ASP A 37 1.58 5.98 0.04
C ASP A 37 0.73 4.80 0.55
N PHE A 38 0.45 4.82 1.82
CA PHE A 38 -0.26 3.73 2.47
C PHE A 38 -1.17 4.31 3.56
N GLY A 39 -2.20 5.02 3.12
CA GLY A 39 -3.24 5.53 3.99
C GLY A 39 -4.08 4.41 4.62
N ALA A 40 -4.96 4.78 5.51
CA ALA A 40 -5.81 3.82 6.21
C ALA A 40 -6.62 2.99 5.21
N GLY A 41 -6.62 1.68 5.40
CA GLY A 41 -7.38 0.75 4.55
C GLY A 41 -6.62 0.25 3.33
N VAL A 42 -5.34 0.57 3.18
CA VAL A 42 -4.57 0.24 1.97
C VAL A 42 -4.59 -1.27 1.66
N VAL A 43 -4.39 -2.13 2.66
CA VAL A 43 -4.36 -3.57 2.44
C VAL A 43 -5.74 -4.10 2.05
N ARG A 44 -6.80 -3.60 2.68
CA ARG A 44 -8.17 -3.99 2.32
C ARG A 44 -8.51 -3.58 0.89
N GLN A 45 -8.08 -2.41 0.45
CA GLN A 45 -8.29 -1.97 -0.92
C GLN A 45 -7.50 -2.80 -1.92
N CYS A 46 -6.28 -3.23 -1.56
CA CYS A 46 -5.52 -4.16 -2.39
C CYS A 46 -6.28 -5.49 -2.54
N THR A 47 -6.82 -6.01 -1.45
CA THR A 47 -7.61 -7.24 -1.48
C THR A 47 -8.85 -7.08 -2.36
N LYS A 48 -9.52 -5.93 -2.28
CA LYS A 48 -10.66 -5.63 -3.14
C LYS A 48 -10.26 -5.64 -4.62
N ALA A 49 -9.16 -4.95 -4.95
CA ALA A 49 -8.65 -4.92 -6.32
C ALA A 49 -8.25 -6.33 -6.80
N PHE A 50 -7.64 -7.12 -5.93
CA PHE A 50 -7.30 -8.50 -6.23
C PHE A 50 -8.56 -9.30 -6.57
N SER A 51 -9.63 -9.16 -5.79
CA SER A 51 -10.90 -9.85 -6.05
C SER A 51 -11.56 -9.40 -7.35
N MET A 52 -11.20 -8.24 -7.85
CA MET A 52 -11.68 -7.71 -9.14
C MET A 52 -10.81 -8.11 -10.31
N GLY A 53 -9.80 -8.95 -10.10
CA GLY A 53 -8.96 -9.50 -11.16
C GLY A 53 -7.54 -8.94 -11.25
N ILE A 54 -7.14 -8.04 -10.35
CA ILE A 54 -5.78 -7.50 -10.36
C ILE A 54 -4.91 -8.37 -9.44
N GLU A 55 -4.40 -9.46 -10.01
CA GLU A 55 -3.70 -10.51 -9.26
C GLU A 55 -2.45 -10.02 -8.55
N GLN A 56 -1.76 -9.02 -9.09
CA GLN A 56 -0.56 -8.45 -8.50
C GLN A 56 -0.84 -7.83 -7.11
N LEU A 57 -2.10 -7.49 -6.81
CA LEU A 57 -2.48 -6.88 -5.55
C LEU A 57 -2.94 -7.87 -4.48
N ASN A 58 -2.70 -9.17 -4.68
CA ASN A 58 -2.82 -10.12 -3.59
C ASN A 58 -1.93 -9.63 -2.43
N PRO A 59 -2.43 -9.52 -1.20
CA PRO A 59 -1.65 -8.96 -0.09
C PRO A 59 -0.28 -9.62 0.12
N ARG A 60 -0.13 -10.89 -0.14
CA ARG A 60 1.18 -11.56 0.00
C ARG A 60 2.24 -11.04 -0.96
N ASN A 61 1.85 -10.30 -2.01
CA ASN A 61 2.76 -9.71 -2.98
C ASN A 61 3.14 -8.27 -2.66
N LEU A 62 2.68 -7.72 -1.55
CA LEU A 62 2.92 -6.33 -1.17
C LEU A 62 4.28 -6.22 -0.48
N THR A 63 5.33 -6.06 -1.28
CA THR A 63 6.72 -6.07 -0.82
C THR A 63 7.45 -4.74 -1.00
N VAL A 64 6.90 -3.81 -1.78
CA VAL A 64 7.54 -2.51 -2.04
C VAL A 64 6.53 -1.39 -1.90
N ALA A 65 6.87 -0.39 -1.09
CA ALA A 65 6.04 0.80 -0.91
C ALA A 65 6.90 2.05 -0.92
N PHE A 66 6.37 3.11 -1.48
CA PHE A 66 7.00 4.42 -1.52
C PHE A 66 6.14 5.41 -0.74
N CYS A 67 6.75 6.22 0.11
CA CYS A 67 6.06 7.25 0.87
C CYS A 67 6.43 8.62 0.30
N THR A 68 5.43 9.41 -0.07
CA THR A 68 5.69 10.75 -0.63
C THR A 68 6.02 11.75 0.46
N HIS A 69 5.34 11.68 1.61
CA HIS A 69 5.60 12.52 2.77
C HIS A 69 4.99 11.88 4.01
N LEU A 70 5.37 12.38 5.20
CA LEU A 70 5.05 11.71 6.46
C LEU A 70 3.75 12.17 7.12
N HIS A 71 2.87 12.87 6.42
CA HIS A 71 1.55 13.21 6.99
C HIS A 71 0.77 11.93 7.31
N SER A 72 -0.02 11.99 8.39
CA SER A 72 -0.69 10.81 8.92
C SER A 72 -1.63 10.13 7.92
N ASP A 73 -2.33 10.91 7.08
CA ASP A 73 -3.25 10.35 6.10
C ASP A 73 -2.55 9.51 5.02
N HIS A 74 -1.25 9.68 4.84
CA HIS A 74 -0.44 8.90 3.91
C HIS A 74 0.30 7.73 4.57
N THR A 75 0.28 7.63 5.89
CA THR A 75 1.08 6.65 6.64
C THR A 75 0.27 5.80 7.63
N THR A 76 -1.01 6.12 7.87
CA THR A 76 -1.80 5.40 8.89
C THR A 76 -1.98 3.92 8.62
N GLY A 77 -1.82 3.48 7.38
CA GLY A 77 -1.89 2.07 7.04
C GLY A 77 -0.59 1.29 7.21
N LEU A 78 0.47 1.92 7.75
CA LEU A 78 1.80 1.30 7.81
C LEU A 78 1.80 0.01 8.62
N ALA A 79 1.24 0.01 9.82
CA ALA A 79 1.20 -1.18 10.66
C ALA A 79 0.44 -2.33 9.97
N ASP A 80 -0.69 -2.01 9.35
CA ASP A 80 -1.48 -2.98 8.59
C ASP A 80 -0.66 -3.55 7.42
N LEU A 81 0.06 -2.68 6.70
CA LEU A 81 0.89 -3.09 5.58
C LEU A 81 2.07 -3.97 6.03
N ILE A 82 2.62 -3.72 7.21
CA ILE A 82 3.69 -4.54 7.76
C ILE A 82 3.17 -5.92 8.18
N PHE A 83 2.08 -5.95 8.94
CA PHE A 83 1.64 -7.16 9.63
C PHE A 83 0.65 -8.02 8.84
N THR A 84 -0.33 -7.43 8.19
CA THR A 84 -1.39 -8.21 7.55
C THR A 84 -0.87 -9.06 6.39
N PRO A 85 -0.06 -8.54 5.45
CA PRO A 85 0.51 -9.40 4.41
C PRO A 85 1.44 -10.49 4.97
N TRP A 86 2.12 -10.22 6.09
CA TRP A 86 2.95 -11.24 6.73
C TRP A 86 2.11 -12.42 7.24
N VAL A 87 1.00 -12.13 7.90
CA VAL A 87 0.06 -13.17 8.35
C VAL A 87 -0.51 -13.95 7.15
N LEU A 88 -0.68 -13.28 6.01
CA LEU A 88 -1.22 -13.89 4.79
C LEU A 88 -0.12 -14.49 3.91
N THR A 89 1.02 -14.86 4.50
CA THR A 89 2.12 -15.62 3.88
C THR A 89 3.01 -14.84 2.92
N ARG A 90 3.15 -13.52 3.12
CA ARG A 90 4.20 -12.79 2.43
C ARG A 90 5.55 -13.36 2.87
N ASN A 91 6.34 -13.83 1.93
CA ASN A 91 7.61 -14.50 2.21
C ASN A 91 8.84 -13.63 1.95
N GLU A 92 8.65 -12.36 1.58
CA GLU A 92 9.73 -11.39 1.43
C GLU A 92 9.48 -10.22 2.37
N PRO A 93 10.53 -9.61 2.95
CA PRO A 93 10.35 -8.44 3.80
C PRO A 93 9.82 -7.25 3.00
N LEU A 94 8.99 -6.43 3.65
CA LEU A 94 8.52 -5.21 3.06
C LEU A 94 9.66 -4.19 2.95
N LYS A 95 9.85 -3.61 1.78
CA LYS A 95 10.81 -2.54 1.55
C LYS A 95 10.06 -1.23 1.42
N ILE A 96 10.42 -0.25 2.22
CA ILE A 96 9.78 1.07 2.22
C ILE A 96 10.83 2.10 1.86
N TYR A 97 10.50 2.92 0.87
CA TYR A 97 11.33 4.05 0.44
C TYR A 97 10.56 5.32 0.72
N GLY A 98 11.19 6.28 1.36
CA GLY A 98 10.50 7.50 1.74
C GLY A 98 11.44 8.64 2.05
N PRO A 99 10.88 9.78 2.48
CA PRO A 99 11.67 10.95 2.78
C PRO A 99 12.44 10.82 4.08
N LYS A 100 13.24 11.82 4.39
CA LYS A 100 13.95 11.93 5.68
C LYS A 100 12.94 11.76 6.83
N GLY A 101 13.29 10.94 7.80
CA GLY A 101 12.41 10.62 8.93
C GLY A 101 11.64 9.31 8.78
N MET A 102 11.56 8.76 7.57
CA MET A 102 10.82 7.50 7.33
C MET A 102 11.42 6.34 8.12
N LYS A 103 12.74 6.21 8.12
CA LYS A 103 13.41 5.15 8.87
C LYS A 103 13.12 5.26 10.36
N HIS A 104 13.16 6.46 10.90
CA HIS A 104 12.86 6.70 12.31
C HIS A 104 11.41 6.31 12.64
N MET A 105 10.47 6.67 11.78
CA MET A 105 9.05 6.31 11.95
C MET A 105 8.87 4.79 12.00
N VAL A 106 9.52 4.06 11.11
CA VAL A 106 9.39 2.60 11.04
C VAL A 106 10.05 1.93 12.24
N ASP A 107 11.19 2.45 12.71
CA ASP A 107 11.96 1.84 13.79
C ASP A 107 11.38 2.15 15.18
N CYS A 108 10.47 3.08 15.30
CA CYS A 108 9.86 3.42 16.59
C CYS A 108 8.74 2.48 17.02
#